data_ba5a6acb2c068ad45a8b3075b852c397
#
_entry.id   ba5a6acb2c068ad45a8b3075b852c397
#
_cell.length_a   1.000
_cell.length_b   1.000
_cell.length_c   1.000
_cell.angle_alpha   90.00
_cell.angle_beta   90.00
_cell.angle_gamma   90.00
#
_symmetry.space_group_name_H-M   'P 1'
#
loop_
_entity.id
_entity.type
_entity.pdbx_description
1 polymer ?
#
loop_
_entity_poly.entity_id
_entity_poly.type
_entity_poly.pdbx_seq_one_letter_code
_entity_poly.pdbx_strand_id
1 'polypeptide(L)'
;MYRVEHGAFVQEFDLGIPENEEVVTEADEGGISPADAETADYYNDYNLYKNSWYLDDINAPDAWDALKEYDGADKNSALVAVIDSGIDTKNPDLADRIYKNSAGEMVGYNLIDKSPSSFEDDSHNSYHGTRVASVISAQADNGVGICGVSGGFDVKILPLKVFSNNNPSASVLISAINKAVEHKADVINMSLTSYAEQNASGTDGKIETMQEAINKATKAGCIVVASAGNYYSNFPLYPASYDNVISVGAYNTPRERAGFSQYNDYVDVTAPGQSIVLPTHYTNGSFNCVSSSGTSFSAPIVSAAAALLRIANPKISAVQASNVIKNTASDLGKSGYDLFYGFGALDLAAAVKSAEDAYIEMTSLEYSKNLNLNVGEYTQIQTVILPKNTNNKILKFESADESVATVSNNGVVFGVSPGTVKILITADFDPSFTTDADGNPFYCSVVVAPGIEPDGKIEENIGSATFPRNTSNGEFAMYADGKIWSVKKNTSGETVVSAARSVGLPYEFCEYLWQNAS
;
A
#
# COMPACT_ATOMS: atom_id res chain seq x y z
N MET A 1 9.24 -17.28 -6.48
CA MET A 1 10.26 -18.34 -6.74
C MET A 1 11.11 -17.89 -7.92
N TYR A 2 12.42 -17.78 -7.76
CA TYR A 2 13.28 -17.33 -8.86
C TYR A 2 13.66 -18.52 -9.74
N ARG A 3 13.36 -18.44 -11.03
CA ARG A 3 13.90 -19.35 -12.04
C ARG A 3 14.90 -18.57 -12.89
N VAL A 4 16.15 -19.02 -12.92
CA VAL A 4 17.18 -18.46 -13.78
C VAL A 4 17.21 -19.28 -15.07
N GLU A 5 16.74 -18.70 -16.17
CA GLU A 5 16.94 -19.26 -17.50
C GLU A 5 17.84 -18.31 -18.29
N HIS A 6 18.96 -18.84 -18.78
CA HIS A 6 19.91 -18.17 -19.70
C HIS A 6 20.54 -16.86 -19.20
N GLY A 7 20.74 -16.70 -17.91
CA GLY A 7 21.46 -15.54 -17.34
C GLY A 7 20.65 -14.24 -17.29
N ALA A 8 19.34 -14.30 -17.58
CA ALA A 8 18.41 -13.21 -17.35
C ALA A 8 17.50 -13.56 -16.17
N PHE A 9 17.32 -12.61 -15.25
CA PHE A 9 16.29 -12.74 -14.22
C PHE A 9 14.93 -12.56 -14.89
N VAL A 10 14.15 -13.64 -14.96
CA VAL A 10 12.74 -13.54 -15.36
C VAL A 10 11.97 -13.19 -14.11
N GLN A 11 11.39 -12.02 -14.11
CA GLN A 11 10.52 -11.54 -13.05
C GLN A 11 9.14 -12.19 -13.19
N GLU A 12 8.75 -13.00 -12.20
CA GLU A 12 7.36 -13.41 -12.02
C GLU A 12 6.70 -12.37 -11.10
N PHE A 13 5.59 -11.77 -11.51
CA PHE A 13 4.72 -11.05 -10.61
C PHE A 13 4.05 -12.06 -9.69
N ASP A 14 4.28 -11.94 -8.41
CA ASP A 14 3.50 -12.65 -7.43
C ASP A 14 2.22 -11.84 -7.19
N LEU A 15 1.09 -12.43 -7.53
CA LEU A 15 -0.21 -11.84 -7.23
C LEU A 15 -0.48 -11.81 -5.71
N GLY A 16 0.47 -12.35 -4.93
CA GLY A 16 0.37 -12.39 -3.48
C GLY A 16 -0.72 -13.36 -3.00
N ILE A 17 -1.12 -14.31 -3.84
CA ILE A 17 -2.11 -15.32 -3.46
C ILE A 17 -1.38 -16.42 -2.68
N PRO A 18 -1.64 -16.60 -1.37
CA PRO A 18 -1.10 -17.72 -0.63
C PRO A 18 -1.59 -19.04 -1.24
N GLU A 19 -0.73 -20.06 -1.28
CA GLU A 19 -1.08 -21.39 -1.80
C GLU A 19 -2.17 -22.12 -0.98
N ASN A 20 -2.55 -21.58 0.20
CA ASN A 20 -3.55 -22.17 1.09
C ASN A 20 -4.81 -21.31 1.12
N GLU A 21 -5.79 -21.65 0.30
CA GLU A 21 -7.17 -21.17 0.43
C GLU A 21 -7.97 -22.14 1.31
N GLU A 22 -8.46 -21.68 2.46
CA GLU A 22 -9.45 -22.44 3.22
C GLU A 22 -10.85 -22.12 2.69
N VAL A 23 -11.56 -23.16 2.26
CA VAL A 23 -12.97 -23.03 1.85
C VAL A 23 -13.82 -22.87 3.10
N VAL A 24 -14.46 -21.71 3.23
CA VAL A 24 -15.45 -21.48 4.29
C VAL A 24 -16.76 -22.12 3.86
N THR A 25 -17.10 -23.26 4.46
CA THR A 25 -18.37 -23.94 4.21
C THR A 25 -19.42 -23.47 5.22
N GLU A 26 -20.70 -23.46 4.82
CA GLU A 26 -21.86 -23.07 5.65
C GLU A 26 -22.05 -23.89 6.96
N ALA A 27 -21.16 -24.84 7.28
CA ALA A 27 -21.36 -25.87 8.29
C ALA A 27 -21.03 -25.45 9.75
N ASP A 28 -20.62 -24.20 10.03
CA ASP A 28 -20.46 -23.72 11.41
C ASP A 28 -21.69 -22.91 11.87
N GLU A 29 -22.84 -23.57 11.89
CA GLU A 29 -24.05 -23.07 12.56
C GLU A 29 -23.89 -23.07 14.09
N GLY A 30 -23.08 -22.20 14.62
CA GLY A 30 -23.17 -21.77 16.01
C GLY A 30 -24.22 -20.65 16.11
N GLY A 31 -25.49 -21.02 16.32
CA GLY A 31 -26.59 -20.08 16.36
C GLY A 31 -26.39 -18.91 17.32
N ILE A 32 -26.47 -17.67 16.79
CA ILE A 32 -26.69 -16.46 17.59
C ILE A 32 -28.18 -16.41 17.92
N SER A 33 -28.49 -16.13 19.20
CA SER A 33 -29.85 -15.93 19.66
C SER A 33 -30.48 -14.71 18.99
N PRO A 34 -31.77 -14.71 18.64
CA PRO A 34 -32.46 -13.55 18.05
C PRO A 34 -32.48 -12.28 18.94
N ALA A 35 -32.01 -12.37 20.18
CA ALA A 35 -32.00 -11.24 21.11
C ALA A 35 -30.84 -10.26 20.88
N ASP A 36 -29.81 -10.62 20.09
CA ASP A 36 -28.69 -9.76 19.75
C ASP A 36 -28.90 -9.01 18.42
N ALA A 37 -30.10 -9.15 17.83
CA ALA A 37 -30.44 -8.69 16.48
C ALA A 37 -30.87 -7.21 16.38
N GLU A 38 -30.97 -6.47 17.48
CA GLU A 38 -31.48 -5.06 17.43
C GLU A 38 -30.49 -4.05 16.85
N THR A 39 -29.23 -4.43 16.59
CA THR A 39 -28.26 -3.60 15.85
C THR A 39 -27.89 -4.16 14.46
N ALA A 40 -28.49 -5.27 14.06
CA ALA A 40 -28.13 -6.06 12.88
C ALA A 40 -28.95 -5.75 11.61
N ASP A 41 -29.72 -4.67 11.60
CA ASP A 41 -30.66 -4.38 10.50
C ASP A 41 -29.98 -3.87 9.20
N TYR A 42 -28.64 -3.82 9.16
CA TYR A 42 -27.95 -3.17 8.05
C TYR A 42 -27.42 -4.12 6.96
N TYR A 43 -27.10 -5.41 7.28
CA TYR A 43 -26.39 -6.25 6.30
C TYR A 43 -26.76 -7.73 6.43
N ASN A 44 -27.73 -8.18 5.66
CA ASN A 44 -28.05 -9.61 5.57
C ASN A 44 -26.85 -10.44 5.11
N ASP A 45 -26.01 -9.89 4.22
CA ASP A 45 -24.81 -10.55 3.71
C ASP A 45 -23.71 -10.64 4.76
N TYR A 46 -23.58 -9.62 5.60
CA TYR A 46 -22.65 -9.59 6.73
C TYR A 46 -22.95 -10.71 7.74
N ASN A 47 -24.22 -11.01 7.97
CA ASN A 47 -24.64 -12.09 8.88
C ASN A 47 -24.48 -13.49 8.28
N LEU A 48 -24.43 -13.63 6.94
CA LEU A 48 -24.18 -14.91 6.29
C LEU A 48 -22.74 -15.39 6.53
N TYR A 49 -21.79 -14.45 6.64
CA TYR A 49 -20.37 -14.77 6.82
C TYR A 49 -19.84 -14.06 8.06
N LYS A 50 -19.95 -14.71 9.23
CA LYS A 50 -19.42 -14.24 10.54
C LYS A 50 -17.93 -13.86 10.54
N ASN A 51 -17.26 -13.95 9.39
CA ASN A 51 -15.82 -13.73 9.22
C ASN A 51 -15.49 -12.43 8.50
N SER A 52 -16.44 -11.52 8.28
CA SER A 52 -16.16 -10.17 7.75
C SER A 52 -15.59 -9.23 8.82
N TRP A 53 -14.71 -9.77 9.67
CA TRP A 53 -14.08 -9.08 10.78
C TRP A 53 -13.49 -7.72 10.38
N TYR A 54 -13.03 -7.62 9.13
CA TYR A 54 -12.37 -6.44 8.59
C TYR A 54 -13.31 -5.23 8.49
N LEU A 55 -14.61 -5.42 8.33
CA LEU A 55 -15.58 -4.32 8.28
C LEU A 55 -15.74 -3.66 9.65
N ASP A 56 -15.86 -4.46 10.71
CA ASP A 56 -15.93 -3.94 12.07
C ASP A 56 -14.60 -3.30 12.48
N ASP A 57 -13.50 -3.94 12.13
CA ASP A 57 -12.16 -3.48 12.53
C ASP A 57 -11.81 -2.11 11.97
N ILE A 58 -12.25 -1.78 10.75
CA ILE A 58 -12.08 -0.45 10.14
C ILE A 58 -13.18 0.54 10.51
N ASN A 59 -14.11 0.21 11.40
CA ASN A 59 -15.28 1.01 11.77
C ASN A 59 -16.20 1.34 10.57
N ALA A 60 -16.41 0.37 9.65
CA ALA A 60 -17.24 0.59 8.46
C ALA A 60 -18.72 0.89 8.79
N PRO A 61 -19.40 0.19 9.73
CA PRO A 61 -20.76 0.53 10.11
C PRO A 61 -20.93 1.98 10.57
N ASP A 62 -20.03 2.48 11.44
CA ASP A 62 -20.06 3.85 11.94
C ASP A 62 -19.80 4.87 10.82
N ALA A 63 -18.98 4.49 9.83
CA ALA A 63 -18.73 5.33 8.65
C ALA A 63 -19.97 5.44 7.77
N TRP A 64 -20.66 4.33 7.55
CA TRP A 64 -21.89 4.31 6.76
C TRP A 64 -23.01 5.10 7.42
N ASP A 65 -23.13 5.03 8.75
CA ASP A 65 -24.10 5.84 9.49
C ASP A 65 -23.76 7.32 9.40
N ALA A 66 -22.50 7.66 9.58
CA ALA A 66 -22.05 9.05 9.39
C ALA A 66 -22.37 9.56 7.98
N LEU A 67 -22.11 8.76 6.93
CA LEU A 67 -22.40 9.16 5.54
C LEU A 67 -23.88 9.44 5.28
N LYS A 68 -24.81 8.77 5.96
CA LYS A 68 -26.25 9.02 5.79
C LYS A 68 -26.66 10.41 6.28
N GLU A 69 -25.88 11.01 7.19
CA GLU A 69 -26.14 12.35 7.71
C GLU A 69 -25.68 13.46 6.76
N TYR A 70 -24.82 13.13 5.76
CA TYR A 70 -24.32 14.10 4.79
C TYR A 70 -25.36 14.45 3.74
N ASP A 71 -25.59 15.73 3.51
CA ASP A 71 -26.58 16.20 2.51
C ASP A 71 -26.15 15.77 1.10
N GLY A 72 -26.96 14.93 0.49
CA GLY A 72 -26.75 14.45 -0.88
C GLY A 72 -25.80 13.25 -1.01
N ALA A 73 -25.30 12.67 0.08
CA ALA A 73 -24.48 11.45 0.00
C ALA A 73 -25.19 10.28 -0.71
N ASP A 74 -26.52 10.20 -0.55
CA ASP A 74 -27.41 9.26 -1.25
C ASP A 74 -27.52 9.50 -2.76
N LYS A 75 -27.11 10.68 -3.25
CA LYS A 75 -27.14 11.08 -4.67
C LYS A 75 -25.77 11.12 -5.30
N ASN A 76 -24.72 11.13 -4.49
CA ASN A 76 -23.36 11.12 -4.97
C ASN A 76 -22.94 9.70 -5.36
N SER A 77 -22.10 9.62 -6.37
CA SER A 77 -21.50 8.35 -6.80
C SER A 77 -20.00 8.48 -6.92
N ALA A 78 -19.28 7.39 -6.81
CA ALA A 78 -17.85 7.33 -7.05
C ALA A 78 -17.50 6.21 -8.03
N LEU A 79 -16.50 6.43 -8.87
CA LEU A 79 -16.01 5.47 -9.84
C LEU A 79 -14.61 4.98 -9.45
N VAL A 80 -14.47 3.69 -9.19
CA VAL A 80 -13.19 3.04 -8.90
C VAL A 80 -12.73 2.25 -10.11
N ALA A 81 -11.61 2.64 -10.70
CA ALA A 81 -10.94 1.85 -11.72
C ALA A 81 -10.13 0.73 -11.06
N VAL A 82 -10.48 -0.51 -11.34
CA VAL A 82 -9.77 -1.71 -10.86
C VAL A 82 -8.85 -2.21 -11.97
N ILE A 83 -7.56 -1.97 -11.81
CA ILE A 83 -6.50 -2.41 -12.73
C ILE A 83 -6.00 -3.78 -12.25
N ASP A 84 -6.53 -4.85 -12.88
CA ASP A 84 -6.36 -6.22 -12.38
C ASP A 84 -6.60 -7.28 -13.49
N SER A 85 -6.98 -8.50 -13.12
CA SER A 85 -7.24 -9.63 -14.02
C SER A 85 -8.58 -9.55 -14.78
N GLY A 86 -9.39 -8.55 -14.52
CA GLY A 86 -10.76 -8.42 -15.04
C GLY A 86 -11.82 -8.62 -13.96
N ILE A 87 -13.08 -8.78 -14.35
CA ILE A 87 -14.20 -9.00 -13.43
C ILE A 87 -15.13 -10.07 -14.00
N ASP A 88 -15.66 -10.95 -13.15
CA ASP A 88 -16.74 -11.86 -13.49
C ASP A 88 -18.06 -11.06 -13.58
N THR A 89 -18.47 -10.75 -14.81
CA THR A 89 -19.67 -9.93 -15.06
C THR A 89 -20.98 -10.65 -14.74
N LYS A 90 -20.92 -11.97 -14.49
CA LYS A 90 -22.07 -12.80 -14.10
C LYS A 90 -22.23 -12.89 -12.59
N ASN A 91 -21.26 -12.44 -11.83
CA ASN A 91 -21.33 -12.43 -10.38
C ASN A 91 -22.48 -11.49 -9.93
N PRO A 92 -23.56 -12.04 -9.32
CA PRO A 92 -24.74 -11.24 -8.96
C PRO A 92 -24.45 -10.17 -7.92
N ASP A 93 -23.39 -10.33 -7.15
CA ASP A 93 -22.92 -9.40 -6.15
C ASP A 93 -22.21 -8.16 -6.74
N LEU A 94 -21.77 -8.27 -8.00
CA LEU A 94 -21.03 -7.23 -8.72
C LEU A 94 -21.72 -6.69 -9.97
N ALA A 95 -22.65 -7.43 -10.57
CA ALA A 95 -23.22 -7.09 -11.88
C ALA A 95 -23.81 -5.67 -11.95
N ASP A 96 -24.45 -5.19 -10.89
CA ASP A 96 -25.00 -3.85 -10.80
C ASP A 96 -23.98 -2.80 -10.30
N ARG A 97 -22.82 -3.23 -9.88
CA ARG A 97 -21.69 -2.38 -9.47
C ARG A 97 -20.75 -2.04 -10.63
N ILE A 98 -20.79 -2.78 -11.74
CA ILE A 98 -19.99 -2.48 -12.91
C ILE A 98 -20.50 -1.18 -13.56
N TYR A 99 -19.56 -0.29 -13.86
CA TYR A 99 -19.87 0.98 -14.52
C TYR A 99 -20.58 0.74 -15.86
N LYS A 100 -21.65 1.48 -16.10
CA LYS A 100 -22.47 1.42 -17.32
C LYS A 100 -22.45 2.76 -18.03
N ASN A 101 -22.41 2.73 -19.37
CA ASN A 101 -22.56 3.92 -20.19
C ASN A 101 -24.00 4.43 -20.21
N SER A 102 -24.26 5.54 -20.90
CA SER A 102 -25.60 6.13 -21.03
C SER A 102 -26.62 5.21 -21.76
N ALA A 103 -26.16 4.18 -22.45
CA ALA A 103 -27.02 3.16 -23.07
C ALA A 103 -27.32 1.99 -22.11
N GLY A 104 -26.77 1.99 -20.88
CA GLY A 104 -26.93 0.92 -19.90
C GLY A 104 -26.00 -0.27 -20.13
N GLU A 105 -25.01 -0.15 -21.02
CA GLU A 105 -24.06 -1.22 -21.32
C GLU A 105 -22.88 -1.15 -20.34
N MET A 106 -22.44 -2.31 -19.84
CA MET A 106 -21.25 -2.41 -19.01
C MET A 106 -20.02 -1.93 -19.77
N VAL A 107 -19.19 -1.13 -19.11
CA VAL A 107 -17.95 -0.58 -19.65
C VAL A 107 -16.76 -1.14 -18.90
N GLY A 108 -15.80 -1.65 -19.64
CA GLY A 108 -14.52 -2.12 -19.16
C GLY A 108 -13.56 -2.31 -20.35
N TYR A 109 -12.31 -2.61 -20.08
CA TYR A 109 -11.31 -2.73 -21.14
C TYR A 109 -10.38 -3.91 -20.86
N ASN A 110 -10.10 -4.69 -21.91
CA ASN A 110 -8.99 -5.63 -21.93
C ASN A 110 -7.80 -4.95 -22.64
N LEU A 111 -6.76 -4.66 -21.88
CA LEU A 111 -5.58 -3.95 -22.35
C LEU A 111 -4.44 -4.89 -22.76
N ILE A 112 -4.63 -6.21 -22.57
CA ILE A 112 -3.65 -7.23 -22.96
C ILE A 112 -3.66 -7.40 -24.49
N ASP A 113 -4.83 -7.65 -25.06
CA ASP A 113 -5.04 -7.90 -26.48
C ASP A 113 -5.64 -6.71 -27.23
N LYS A 114 -5.83 -5.58 -26.52
CA LYS A 114 -6.45 -4.34 -27.03
C LYS A 114 -7.87 -4.54 -27.57
N SER A 115 -8.54 -5.58 -27.11
CA SER A 115 -9.95 -5.84 -27.44
C SER A 115 -10.85 -5.11 -26.44
N PRO A 116 -11.78 -4.26 -26.88
CA PRO A 116 -12.70 -3.55 -25.99
C PRO A 116 -13.80 -4.45 -25.41
N SER A 117 -13.88 -5.73 -25.79
CA SER A 117 -15.10 -6.51 -25.61
C SER A 117 -15.01 -7.65 -24.58
N SER A 118 -13.87 -7.90 -23.92
CA SER A 118 -13.78 -8.98 -22.95
C SER A 118 -12.88 -8.63 -21.77
N PHE A 119 -13.45 -7.88 -20.84
CA PHE A 119 -12.82 -7.64 -19.53
C PHE A 119 -13.22 -8.67 -18.47
N GLU A 120 -13.74 -9.82 -18.94
CA GLU A 120 -14.04 -10.96 -18.07
C GLU A 120 -12.80 -11.45 -17.34
N ASP A 121 -12.97 -11.83 -16.09
CA ASP A 121 -11.92 -12.44 -15.30
C ASP A 121 -11.77 -13.91 -15.67
N ASP A 122 -10.78 -14.20 -16.49
CA ASP A 122 -10.41 -15.54 -16.95
C ASP A 122 -9.14 -16.07 -16.29
N SER A 123 -8.69 -15.43 -15.21
CA SER A 123 -7.53 -15.87 -14.45
C SER A 123 -7.84 -17.21 -13.77
N HIS A 124 -7.41 -18.31 -14.39
CA HIS A 124 -7.69 -19.67 -13.96
C HIS A 124 -7.40 -19.86 -12.47
N ASN A 125 -8.47 -20.14 -11.71
CA ASN A 125 -8.51 -20.41 -10.28
C ASN A 125 -8.35 -19.22 -9.31
N SER A 126 -7.89 -18.05 -9.71
CA SER A 126 -7.70 -16.96 -8.75
C SER A 126 -8.85 -15.95 -8.72
N TYR A 127 -9.44 -15.62 -9.87
CA TYR A 127 -10.45 -14.57 -10.01
C TYR A 127 -10.10 -13.31 -9.21
N HIS A 128 -8.82 -12.93 -9.28
CA HIS A 128 -8.24 -11.95 -8.38
C HIS A 128 -8.91 -10.58 -8.52
N GLY A 129 -9.10 -10.07 -9.72
CA GLY A 129 -9.76 -8.79 -9.95
C GLY A 129 -11.22 -8.79 -9.52
N THR A 130 -11.92 -9.93 -9.65
CA THR A 130 -13.28 -10.12 -9.14
C THR A 130 -13.31 -10.01 -7.62
N ARG A 131 -12.39 -10.68 -6.93
CA ARG A 131 -12.25 -10.62 -5.46
C ARG A 131 -11.92 -9.21 -4.99
N VAL A 132 -10.97 -8.55 -5.64
CA VAL A 132 -10.60 -7.15 -5.36
C VAL A 132 -11.80 -6.21 -5.51
N ALA A 133 -12.53 -6.34 -6.62
CA ALA A 133 -13.75 -5.54 -6.86
C ALA A 133 -14.84 -5.82 -5.83
N SER A 134 -14.98 -7.07 -5.38
CA SER A 134 -15.95 -7.45 -4.33
C SER A 134 -15.62 -6.80 -2.99
N VAL A 135 -14.35 -6.76 -2.58
CA VAL A 135 -13.94 -6.04 -1.37
C VAL A 135 -14.31 -4.56 -1.45
N ILE A 136 -14.16 -3.93 -2.63
CA ILE A 136 -14.52 -2.52 -2.80
C ILE A 136 -16.04 -2.33 -2.70
N SER A 137 -16.81 -3.06 -3.53
CA SER A 137 -18.18 -2.67 -3.81
C SER A 137 -19.14 -3.85 -4.07
N ALA A 138 -18.92 -5.02 -3.49
CA ALA A 138 -19.96 -6.04 -3.49
C ALA A 138 -21.26 -5.48 -2.92
N GLN A 139 -22.39 -5.88 -3.49
CA GLN A 139 -23.68 -5.28 -3.16
C GLN A 139 -24.12 -5.68 -1.76
N ALA A 140 -24.30 -4.72 -0.89
CA ALA A 140 -24.79 -4.95 0.46
C ALA A 140 -26.29 -5.32 0.45
N ASP A 141 -26.71 -6.11 1.42
CA ASP A 141 -28.09 -6.44 1.73
C ASP A 141 -28.87 -7.14 0.59
N ASN A 142 -28.17 -7.93 -0.22
CA ASN A 142 -28.80 -8.71 -1.29
C ASN A 142 -28.96 -10.20 -0.96
N GLY A 143 -28.47 -10.64 0.20
CA GLY A 143 -28.53 -12.03 0.66
C GLY A 143 -27.57 -12.97 -0.07
N VAL A 144 -26.57 -12.43 -0.76
CA VAL A 144 -25.64 -13.18 -1.62
C VAL A 144 -24.22 -12.67 -1.40
N GLY A 145 -23.24 -13.56 -1.33
CA GLY A 145 -21.82 -13.22 -1.34
C GLY A 145 -21.33 -12.49 -0.10
N ILE A 146 -20.71 -11.35 -0.29
CA ILE A 146 -20.11 -10.55 0.78
C ILE A 146 -20.63 -9.10 0.73
N CYS A 147 -20.51 -8.40 1.83
CA CYS A 147 -20.69 -6.95 1.83
C CYS A 147 -19.36 -6.25 1.47
N GLY A 148 -19.37 -5.46 0.43
CA GLY A 148 -18.22 -4.60 0.09
C GLY A 148 -18.07 -3.45 1.09
N VAL A 149 -16.84 -2.92 1.23
CA VAL A 149 -16.54 -1.81 2.15
C VAL A 149 -17.34 -0.55 1.81
N SER A 150 -17.77 -0.39 0.56
CA SER A 150 -18.67 0.71 0.16
C SER A 150 -20.07 0.64 0.81
N GLY A 151 -20.45 -0.48 1.40
CA GLY A 151 -21.80 -0.66 1.96
C GLY A 151 -22.88 -0.48 0.90
N GLY A 152 -23.96 0.21 1.22
CA GLY A 152 -25.05 0.51 0.28
C GLY A 152 -24.81 1.70 -0.65
N PHE A 153 -23.68 2.41 -0.54
CA PHE A 153 -23.41 3.61 -1.32
C PHE A 153 -23.05 3.32 -2.79
N ASP A 154 -23.30 4.30 -3.65
CA ASP A 154 -23.15 4.15 -5.11
C ASP A 154 -21.69 4.23 -5.56
N VAL A 155 -20.92 3.18 -5.28
CA VAL A 155 -19.57 2.98 -5.78
C VAL A 155 -19.60 2.04 -6.96
N LYS A 156 -19.19 2.53 -8.13
CA LYS A 156 -19.12 1.75 -9.38
C LYS A 156 -17.69 1.33 -9.68
N ILE A 157 -17.56 0.21 -10.37
CA ILE A 157 -16.27 -0.38 -10.75
C ILE A 157 -16.07 -0.25 -12.27
N LEU A 158 -14.95 0.32 -12.68
CA LEU A 158 -14.45 0.30 -14.05
C LEU A 158 -13.39 -0.79 -14.17
N PRO A 159 -13.70 -1.95 -14.77
CA PRO A 159 -12.72 -3.02 -14.95
C PRO A 159 -11.67 -2.65 -16.00
N LEU A 160 -10.40 -2.72 -15.63
CA LEU A 160 -9.27 -2.52 -16.53
C LEU A 160 -8.36 -3.76 -16.45
N LYS A 161 -8.63 -4.72 -17.34
CA LYS A 161 -7.91 -5.99 -17.37
C LYS A 161 -6.52 -5.80 -17.97
N VAL A 162 -5.49 -6.11 -17.20
CA VAL A 162 -4.09 -5.95 -17.57
C VAL A 162 -3.30 -7.26 -17.56
N PHE A 163 -3.84 -8.33 -16.98
CA PHE A 163 -3.25 -9.66 -17.02
C PHE A 163 -4.31 -10.77 -16.98
N SER A 164 -3.93 -11.99 -17.39
CA SER A 164 -4.69 -13.23 -17.14
C SER A 164 -3.76 -14.30 -16.56
N ASN A 165 -2.70 -14.67 -17.27
CA ASN A 165 -1.72 -15.66 -16.83
C ASN A 165 -0.29 -15.13 -16.86
N ASN A 166 -0.06 -13.96 -17.42
CA ASN A 166 1.24 -13.32 -17.55
C ASN A 166 1.19 -11.91 -16.94
N ASN A 167 2.34 -11.47 -16.50
CA ASN A 167 2.51 -10.17 -15.89
C ASN A 167 2.29 -9.01 -16.87
N PRO A 168 1.65 -7.92 -16.44
CA PRO A 168 1.50 -6.75 -17.28
C PRO A 168 2.85 -6.06 -17.48
N SER A 169 3.12 -5.58 -18.70
CA SER A 169 4.24 -4.67 -18.91
C SER A 169 3.90 -3.27 -18.39
N ALA A 170 4.91 -2.45 -18.11
CA ALA A 170 4.72 -1.06 -17.70
C ALA A 170 3.86 -0.29 -18.70
N SER A 171 4.00 -0.51 -20.00
CA SER A 171 3.20 0.15 -21.03
C SER A 171 1.71 -0.20 -20.97
N VAL A 172 1.38 -1.43 -20.55
CA VAL A 172 -0.01 -1.87 -20.33
C VAL A 172 -0.60 -1.17 -19.10
N LEU A 173 0.16 -1.10 -18.00
CA LEU A 173 -0.25 -0.39 -16.79
C LEU A 173 -0.44 1.11 -17.05
N ILE A 174 0.47 1.78 -17.75
CA ILE A 174 0.35 3.18 -18.16
C ILE A 174 -0.93 3.39 -19.00
N SER A 175 -1.21 2.45 -19.91
CA SER A 175 -2.43 2.50 -20.71
C SER A 175 -3.69 2.37 -19.85
N ALA A 176 -3.66 1.52 -18.82
CA ALA A 176 -4.76 1.35 -17.87
C ALA A 176 -4.99 2.63 -17.04
N ILE A 177 -3.92 3.23 -16.50
CA ILE A 177 -4.00 4.49 -15.76
C ILE A 177 -4.59 5.60 -16.65
N ASN A 178 -4.14 5.70 -17.91
CA ASN A 178 -4.71 6.68 -18.85
C ASN A 178 -6.19 6.42 -19.15
N LYS A 179 -6.63 5.14 -19.20
CA LYS A 179 -8.05 4.80 -19.36
C LYS A 179 -8.88 5.18 -18.13
N ALA A 180 -8.36 4.98 -16.93
CA ALA A 180 -9.01 5.45 -15.71
C ALA A 180 -9.23 6.98 -15.74
N VAL A 181 -8.21 7.74 -16.14
CA VAL A 181 -8.29 9.20 -16.30
C VAL A 181 -9.30 9.60 -17.38
N GLU A 182 -9.32 8.91 -18.53
CA GLU A 182 -10.28 9.15 -19.62
C GLU A 182 -11.73 9.02 -19.13
N HIS A 183 -12.00 8.02 -18.28
CA HIS A 183 -13.31 7.78 -17.68
C HIS A 183 -13.57 8.60 -16.42
N LYS A 184 -12.66 9.48 -16.03
CA LYS A 184 -12.77 10.31 -14.81
C LYS A 184 -12.99 9.48 -13.55
N ALA A 185 -12.25 8.38 -13.43
CA ALA A 185 -12.29 7.59 -12.22
C ALA A 185 -11.87 8.44 -11.00
N ASP A 186 -12.60 8.32 -9.91
CA ASP A 186 -12.27 8.97 -8.64
C ASP A 186 -11.10 8.29 -7.95
N VAL A 187 -11.05 6.97 -8.08
CA VAL A 187 -10.01 6.14 -7.46
C VAL A 187 -9.45 5.17 -8.49
N ILE A 188 -8.16 4.91 -8.42
CA ILE A 188 -7.46 3.86 -9.17
C ILE A 188 -6.92 2.86 -8.16
N ASN A 189 -7.39 1.62 -8.21
CA ASN A 189 -6.87 0.51 -7.40
C ASN A 189 -5.92 -0.35 -8.21
N MET A 190 -4.72 -0.57 -7.69
CA MET A 190 -3.70 -1.46 -8.25
C MET A 190 -3.29 -2.50 -7.20
N SER A 191 -4.03 -3.61 -7.14
CA SER A 191 -3.72 -4.74 -6.25
C SER A 191 -2.67 -5.66 -6.87
N LEU A 192 -1.56 -5.08 -7.30
CA LEU A 192 -0.46 -5.77 -7.97
C LEU A 192 0.88 -5.12 -7.59
N THR A 193 1.94 -5.92 -7.65
CA THR A 193 3.29 -5.44 -7.36
C THR A 193 4.30 -6.01 -8.35
N SER A 194 5.33 -5.24 -8.65
CA SER A 194 6.50 -5.72 -9.34
C SER A 194 7.78 -5.22 -8.67
N TYR A 195 8.82 -6.02 -8.74
CA TYR A 195 10.16 -5.47 -8.55
C TYR A 195 10.44 -4.51 -9.70
N ALA A 196 11.05 -3.40 -9.36
CA ALA A 196 11.57 -2.54 -10.38
C ALA A 196 12.49 -3.33 -11.33
N GLU A 197 12.28 -3.21 -12.62
CA GLU A 197 13.29 -3.65 -13.57
C GLU A 197 14.58 -2.91 -13.23
N GLN A 198 15.59 -3.62 -12.73
CA GLN A 198 16.92 -3.07 -12.61
C GLN A 198 17.35 -2.69 -14.01
N ASN A 199 17.26 -1.41 -14.35
CA ASN A 199 17.92 -0.89 -15.51
C ASN A 199 19.39 -1.25 -15.38
N ALA A 200 20.06 -1.59 -16.50
CA ALA A 200 21.48 -1.87 -16.56
C ALA A 200 22.39 -0.72 -15.99
N SER A 201 21.78 0.38 -15.57
CA SER A 201 22.40 1.56 -14.96
C SER A 201 22.34 1.59 -13.42
N GLY A 202 21.76 0.60 -12.75
CA GLY A 202 21.81 0.51 -11.28
C GLY A 202 20.97 1.55 -10.52
N THR A 203 20.05 2.23 -11.20
CA THR A 203 19.05 3.08 -10.53
C THR A 203 17.92 2.23 -9.96
N ASP A 204 17.31 2.69 -8.90
CA ASP A 204 16.34 2.01 -8.04
C ASP A 204 15.02 1.54 -8.69
N GLY A 205 15.00 1.39 -10.01
CA GLY A 205 13.94 0.79 -10.81
C GLY A 205 12.67 1.62 -10.95
N LYS A 206 12.67 2.85 -10.52
CA LYS A 206 11.63 3.82 -10.81
C LYS A 206 11.53 4.04 -12.32
N ILE A 207 10.38 3.69 -12.93
CA ILE A 207 10.13 3.97 -14.34
C ILE A 207 9.53 5.36 -14.43
N GLU A 208 10.28 6.34 -14.92
CA GLU A 208 9.84 7.73 -14.98
C GLU A 208 8.51 7.93 -15.70
N THR A 209 8.30 7.23 -16.81
CA THR A 209 7.03 7.29 -17.57
C THR A 209 5.83 6.76 -16.77
N MET A 210 6.03 5.83 -15.83
CA MET A 210 4.98 5.37 -14.92
C MET A 210 4.68 6.45 -13.87
N GLN A 211 5.70 7.05 -13.28
CA GLN A 211 5.52 8.18 -12.36
C GLN A 211 4.79 9.34 -13.02
N GLU A 212 5.12 9.67 -14.28
CA GLU A 212 4.42 10.70 -15.05
C GLU A 212 2.93 10.36 -15.25
N ALA A 213 2.60 9.09 -15.55
CA ALA A 213 1.22 8.66 -15.70
C ALA A 213 0.44 8.77 -14.37
N ILE A 214 1.06 8.40 -13.26
CA ILE A 214 0.48 8.55 -11.91
C ILE A 214 0.28 10.03 -11.58
N ASN A 215 1.28 10.88 -11.80
CA ASN A 215 1.18 12.32 -11.57
C ASN A 215 0.05 12.96 -12.41
N LYS A 216 -0.11 12.51 -13.65
CA LYS A 216 -1.22 12.96 -14.51
C LYS A 216 -2.58 12.52 -13.96
N ALA A 217 -2.68 11.29 -13.45
CA ALA A 217 -3.90 10.76 -12.85
C ALA A 217 -4.27 11.56 -11.59
N THR A 218 -3.33 11.79 -10.68
CA THR A 218 -3.54 12.59 -9.46
C THR A 218 -3.94 14.03 -9.80
N LYS A 219 -3.27 14.65 -10.78
CA LYS A 219 -3.64 15.99 -11.27
C LYS A 219 -5.03 16.04 -11.90
N ALA A 220 -5.48 14.95 -12.52
CA ALA A 220 -6.84 14.81 -13.02
C ALA A 220 -7.89 14.57 -11.94
N GLY A 221 -7.46 14.35 -10.68
CA GLY A 221 -8.29 14.14 -9.51
C GLY A 221 -8.38 12.68 -9.05
N CYS A 222 -7.75 11.72 -9.73
CA CYS A 222 -7.79 10.32 -9.32
C CYS A 222 -6.94 10.11 -8.05
N ILE A 223 -7.52 9.45 -7.04
CA ILE A 223 -6.80 8.96 -5.86
C ILE A 223 -6.19 7.60 -6.24
N VAL A 224 -4.87 7.46 -6.18
CA VAL A 224 -4.18 6.25 -6.61
C VAL A 224 -3.79 5.43 -5.38
N VAL A 225 -4.21 4.17 -5.36
CA VAL A 225 -3.98 3.23 -4.26
C VAL A 225 -3.32 1.97 -4.79
N ALA A 226 -2.30 1.47 -4.11
CA ALA A 226 -1.65 0.21 -4.49
C ALA A 226 -1.26 -0.64 -3.28
N SER A 227 -1.21 -1.95 -3.51
CA SER A 227 -0.75 -2.92 -2.50
C SER A 227 0.76 -2.82 -2.29
N ALA A 228 1.22 -2.78 -1.05
CA ALA A 228 2.64 -2.64 -0.70
C ALA A 228 3.49 -3.86 -1.10
N GLY A 229 2.88 -5.06 -1.18
CA GLY A 229 3.53 -6.30 -1.54
C GLY A 229 3.59 -7.34 -0.42
N ASN A 230 3.93 -8.59 -0.78
CA ASN A 230 3.80 -9.76 0.09
C ASN A 230 5.12 -10.53 0.29
N TYR A 231 6.25 -9.86 0.26
CA TYR A 231 7.57 -10.52 0.31
C TYR A 231 8.26 -10.43 1.68
N TYR A 232 7.57 -9.90 2.72
CA TYR A 232 8.19 -9.71 4.02
C TYR A 232 9.56 -9.01 3.93
N SER A 233 9.64 -7.96 3.17
CA SER A 233 10.91 -7.26 2.94
C SER A 233 10.74 -5.74 2.98
N ASN A 234 11.86 -5.04 3.07
CA ASN A 234 11.90 -3.58 3.06
C ASN A 234 12.25 -2.98 1.69
N PHE A 235 12.33 -3.80 0.65
CA PHE A 235 12.58 -3.29 -0.69
C PHE A 235 11.36 -2.55 -1.23
N PRO A 236 11.57 -1.42 -1.92
CA PRO A 236 10.51 -0.73 -2.63
C PRO A 236 9.89 -1.64 -3.69
N LEU A 237 8.57 -1.73 -3.73
CA LEU A 237 7.82 -2.42 -4.77
C LEU A 237 6.92 -1.43 -5.50
N TYR A 238 6.82 -1.58 -6.79
CA TYR A 238 6.05 -0.69 -7.64
C TYR A 238 4.76 -1.37 -8.12
N PRO A 239 3.64 -0.61 -8.23
CA PRO A 239 3.53 0.85 -8.20
C PRO A 239 3.43 1.48 -6.82
N ALA A 240 3.37 0.73 -5.73
CA ALA A 240 3.15 1.25 -4.37
C ALA A 240 4.20 2.29 -3.91
N SER A 241 5.45 2.19 -4.41
CA SER A 241 6.54 3.10 -4.02
C SER A 241 6.71 4.30 -4.96
N TYR A 242 5.72 4.59 -5.84
CA TYR A 242 5.71 5.84 -6.58
C TYR A 242 5.11 6.98 -5.75
N ASP A 243 5.57 8.21 -6.03
CA ASP A 243 4.98 9.42 -5.46
C ASP A 243 3.50 9.54 -5.87
N ASN A 244 2.66 10.07 -4.99
CA ASN A 244 1.22 10.23 -5.18
C ASN A 244 0.42 8.90 -5.26
N VAL A 245 1.00 7.81 -4.77
CA VAL A 245 0.31 6.53 -4.56
C VAL A 245 0.13 6.32 -3.06
N ILE A 246 -1.06 5.94 -2.62
CA ILE A 246 -1.28 5.45 -1.26
C ILE A 246 -0.84 4.00 -1.22
N SER A 247 0.28 3.73 -0.57
CA SER A 247 0.83 2.40 -0.38
C SER A 247 0.20 1.70 0.82
N VAL A 248 -0.39 0.53 0.61
CA VAL A 248 -1.18 -0.16 1.63
C VAL A 248 -0.54 -1.46 2.06
N GLY A 249 -0.08 -1.51 3.31
CA GLY A 249 0.35 -2.72 3.99
C GLY A 249 -0.83 -3.54 4.54
N ALA A 250 -0.53 -4.74 5.05
CA ALA A 250 -1.53 -5.66 5.60
C ALA A 250 -1.29 -5.95 7.07
N TYR A 251 -2.40 -6.02 7.83
CA TYR A 251 -2.40 -6.57 9.19
C TYR A 251 -3.47 -7.67 9.35
N ASN A 252 -3.34 -8.42 10.44
CA ASN A 252 -4.27 -9.46 10.85
C ASN A 252 -5.16 -8.98 12.02
N THR A 253 -6.03 -9.85 12.51
CA THR A 253 -6.58 -9.70 13.86
C THR A 253 -5.67 -10.41 14.85
N PRO A 254 -5.08 -9.76 15.90
CA PRO A 254 -5.49 -8.51 16.57
C PRO A 254 -4.70 -7.23 16.18
N ARG A 255 -4.61 -6.88 14.93
CA ARG A 255 -3.89 -5.70 14.39
C ARG A 255 -2.36 -5.81 14.47
N GLU A 256 -1.84 -7.03 14.33
CA GLU A 256 -0.42 -7.25 14.08
C GLU A 256 -0.14 -7.22 12.59
N ARG A 257 1.01 -6.68 12.18
CA ARG A 257 1.41 -6.71 10.78
C ARG A 257 1.40 -8.15 10.25
N ALA A 258 0.71 -8.40 9.16
CA ALA A 258 0.69 -9.71 8.55
C ALA A 258 2.11 -10.16 8.16
N GLY A 259 2.46 -11.41 8.47
CA GLY A 259 3.82 -11.91 8.30
C GLY A 259 4.39 -11.76 6.88
N PHE A 260 3.54 -11.73 5.88
CA PHE A 260 3.94 -11.54 4.48
C PHE A 260 4.06 -10.06 4.07
N SER A 261 3.42 -9.12 4.80
CA SER A 261 3.33 -7.72 4.37
C SER A 261 4.70 -7.08 4.22
N GLN A 262 4.88 -6.36 3.12
CA GLN A 262 6.00 -5.45 2.94
C GLN A 262 6.03 -4.40 4.06
N TYR A 263 7.22 -3.91 4.37
CA TYR A 263 7.46 -2.83 5.32
C TYR A 263 8.63 -1.98 4.82
N ASN A 264 8.42 -0.72 4.65
CA ASN A 264 9.44 0.24 4.22
C ASN A 264 8.91 1.67 4.42
N ASP A 265 9.71 2.64 4.05
CA ASP A 265 9.40 4.07 4.14
C ASP A 265 8.40 4.58 3.10
N TYR A 266 7.88 3.70 2.24
CA TYR A 266 6.80 4.01 1.31
C TYR A 266 5.42 3.55 1.80
N VAL A 267 5.34 2.69 2.81
CA VAL A 267 4.04 2.27 3.36
C VAL A 267 3.36 3.47 4.01
N ASP A 268 2.22 3.88 3.46
CA ASP A 268 1.45 5.00 3.99
C ASP A 268 0.51 4.58 5.11
N VAL A 269 -0.27 3.53 4.89
CA VAL A 269 -1.22 3.00 5.88
C VAL A 269 -1.30 1.49 5.78
N THR A 270 -1.90 0.87 6.79
CA THR A 270 -2.22 -0.55 6.77
C THR A 270 -3.73 -0.77 6.87
N ALA A 271 -4.19 -1.88 6.30
CA ALA A 271 -5.58 -2.31 6.40
C ALA A 271 -5.63 -3.83 6.61
N PRO A 272 -6.79 -4.39 7.00
CA PRO A 272 -6.99 -5.83 7.06
C PRO A 272 -6.54 -6.52 5.76
N GLY A 273 -5.73 -7.56 5.86
CA GLY A 273 -5.23 -8.25 4.67
C GLY A 273 -4.97 -9.74 4.88
N GLN A 274 -5.26 -10.27 6.07
CA GLN A 274 -5.10 -11.69 6.36
C GLN A 274 -6.46 -12.31 6.70
N SER A 275 -6.75 -13.47 6.12
CA SER A 275 -8.02 -14.18 6.32
C SER A 275 -9.24 -13.36 5.91
N ILE A 276 -9.16 -12.71 4.76
CA ILE A 276 -10.26 -11.94 4.19
C ILE A 276 -11.20 -12.89 3.45
N VAL A 277 -12.50 -12.82 3.77
CA VAL A 277 -13.52 -13.63 3.10
C VAL A 277 -13.86 -13.02 1.74
N LEU A 278 -13.80 -13.83 0.70
CA LEU A 278 -13.86 -13.41 -0.70
C LEU A 278 -14.71 -14.38 -1.52
N PRO A 279 -15.47 -13.90 -2.52
CA PRO A 279 -16.26 -14.80 -3.36
C PRO A 279 -15.36 -15.64 -4.29
N THR A 280 -15.81 -16.83 -4.60
CA THR A 280 -15.29 -17.64 -5.69
C THR A 280 -15.92 -17.23 -7.03
N HIS A 281 -15.54 -17.90 -8.12
CA HIS A 281 -16.19 -17.70 -9.41
C HIS A 281 -17.67 -18.14 -9.38
N TYR A 282 -18.55 -17.34 -9.98
CA TYR A 282 -19.95 -17.66 -10.11
C TYR A 282 -20.17 -18.73 -11.20
N THR A 283 -20.56 -19.93 -10.77
CA THR A 283 -20.74 -21.06 -11.67
C THR A 283 -22.04 -21.79 -11.36
N ASN A 284 -22.80 -22.16 -12.38
CA ASN A 284 -24.03 -22.94 -12.23
C ASN A 284 -25.09 -22.34 -11.26
N GLY A 285 -25.13 -21.01 -11.15
CA GLY A 285 -26.12 -20.33 -10.32
C GLY A 285 -25.73 -20.18 -8.86
N SER A 286 -24.48 -20.49 -8.49
CA SER A 286 -23.96 -20.32 -7.13
C SER A 286 -22.48 -19.94 -7.13
N PHE A 287 -22.03 -19.38 -6.02
CA PHE A 287 -20.62 -19.26 -5.67
C PHE A 287 -20.45 -19.54 -4.17
N ASN A 288 -19.25 -19.89 -3.79
CA ASN A 288 -18.84 -20.03 -2.40
C ASN A 288 -17.97 -18.83 -2.00
N CYS A 289 -17.69 -18.70 -0.72
CA CYS A 289 -16.64 -17.82 -0.25
C CYS A 289 -15.43 -18.63 0.19
N VAL A 290 -14.26 -18.01 0.02
CA VAL A 290 -12.97 -18.56 0.47
C VAL A 290 -12.29 -17.52 1.34
N SER A 291 -11.46 -17.97 2.27
CA SER A 291 -10.57 -17.09 3.02
C SER A 291 -9.24 -16.99 2.29
N SER A 292 -8.78 -15.77 2.04
CA SER A 292 -7.48 -15.53 1.41
C SER A 292 -6.74 -14.37 2.08
N SER A 293 -5.44 -14.24 1.82
CA SER A 293 -4.57 -13.25 2.47
C SER A 293 -3.67 -12.57 1.45
N GLY A 294 -3.38 -11.29 1.65
CA GLY A 294 -2.49 -10.51 0.80
C GLY A 294 -2.75 -9.01 0.95
N THR A 295 -1.72 -8.19 0.75
CA THR A 295 -1.87 -6.72 0.63
C THR A 295 -2.77 -6.33 -0.55
N SER A 296 -2.97 -7.26 -1.50
CA SER A 296 -3.92 -7.13 -2.60
C SER A 296 -5.37 -7.00 -2.13
N PHE A 297 -5.70 -7.44 -0.91
CA PHE A 297 -7.01 -7.27 -0.31
C PHE A 297 -7.07 -6.10 0.68
N SER A 298 -5.93 -5.64 1.18
CA SER A 298 -5.84 -4.39 1.97
C SER A 298 -6.02 -3.15 1.09
N ALA A 299 -5.40 -3.12 -0.09
CA ALA A 299 -5.50 -1.99 -1.02
C ALA A 299 -6.96 -1.66 -1.43
N PRO A 300 -7.83 -2.63 -1.81
CA PRO A 300 -9.22 -2.34 -2.14
C PRO A 300 -10.04 -1.81 -0.96
N ILE A 301 -9.71 -2.17 0.29
CA ILE A 301 -10.33 -1.59 1.48
C ILE A 301 -10.06 -0.08 1.53
N VAL A 302 -8.81 0.33 1.32
CA VAL A 302 -8.42 1.75 1.28
C VAL A 302 -8.98 2.45 0.04
N SER A 303 -9.09 1.75 -1.10
CA SER A 303 -9.71 2.30 -2.31
C SER A 303 -11.20 2.58 -2.11
N ALA A 304 -11.91 1.70 -1.41
CA ALA A 304 -13.30 1.93 -1.03
C ALA A 304 -13.43 3.12 -0.06
N ALA A 305 -12.53 3.22 0.93
CA ALA A 305 -12.47 4.38 1.82
C ALA A 305 -12.31 5.68 1.01
N ALA A 306 -11.38 5.73 0.06
CA ALA A 306 -11.19 6.87 -0.83
C ALA A 306 -12.44 7.21 -1.66
N ALA A 307 -13.17 6.20 -2.14
CA ALA A 307 -14.44 6.38 -2.85
C ALA A 307 -15.52 6.96 -1.95
N LEU A 308 -15.62 6.48 -0.70
CA LEU A 308 -16.58 7.02 0.28
C LEU A 308 -16.25 8.46 0.69
N LEU A 309 -14.98 8.85 0.73
CA LEU A 309 -14.59 10.26 0.92
C LEU A 309 -15.08 11.15 -0.25
N ARG A 310 -15.07 10.62 -1.49
CA ARG A 310 -15.65 11.32 -2.65
C ARG A 310 -17.17 11.45 -2.54
N ILE A 311 -17.84 10.44 -2.01
CA ILE A 311 -19.28 10.49 -1.77
C ILE A 311 -19.61 11.51 -0.70
N ALA A 312 -18.86 11.55 0.40
CA ALA A 312 -19.02 12.55 1.45
C ALA A 312 -18.74 13.97 0.93
N ASN A 313 -17.66 14.14 0.21
CA ASN A 313 -17.22 15.43 -0.35
C ASN A 313 -16.76 15.29 -1.81
N PRO A 314 -17.67 15.52 -2.79
CA PRO A 314 -17.30 15.41 -4.22
C PRO A 314 -16.21 16.38 -4.69
N LYS A 315 -15.88 17.39 -3.87
CA LYS A 315 -14.84 18.38 -4.19
C LYS A 315 -13.49 18.07 -3.55
N ILE A 316 -13.41 17.05 -2.70
CA ILE A 316 -12.14 16.68 -2.06
C ILE A 316 -11.11 16.33 -3.14
N SER A 317 -9.94 16.95 -3.12
CA SER A 317 -8.88 16.60 -4.07
C SER A 317 -8.25 15.25 -3.74
N ALA A 318 -7.52 14.65 -4.70
CA ALA A 318 -6.81 13.39 -4.48
C ALA A 318 -5.81 13.50 -3.32
N VAL A 319 -5.09 14.61 -3.24
CA VAL A 319 -4.13 14.88 -2.16
C VAL A 319 -4.84 15.03 -0.82
N GLN A 320 -5.94 15.78 -0.74
CA GLN A 320 -6.71 15.92 0.49
C GLN A 320 -7.28 14.58 0.97
N ALA A 321 -7.83 13.76 0.07
CA ALA A 321 -8.35 12.44 0.43
C ALA A 321 -7.23 11.51 0.96
N SER A 322 -6.06 11.50 0.30
CA SER A 322 -4.88 10.78 0.80
C SER A 322 -4.48 11.24 2.20
N ASN A 323 -4.50 12.55 2.43
CA ASN A 323 -4.16 13.13 3.73
C ASN A 323 -5.17 12.78 4.81
N VAL A 324 -6.45 12.81 4.49
CA VAL A 324 -7.51 12.40 5.43
C VAL A 324 -7.27 10.95 5.84
N ILE A 325 -7.08 10.04 4.90
CA ILE A 325 -6.83 8.62 5.18
C ILE A 325 -5.61 8.46 6.12
N LYS A 326 -4.51 9.12 5.82
CA LYS A 326 -3.28 9.02 6.62
C LYS A 326 -3.40 9.66 8.00
N ASN A 327 -4.02 10.82 8.09
CA ASN A 327 -4.11 11.58 9.33
C ASN A 327 -5.15 11.06 10.32
N THR A 328 -6.12 10.29 9.84
CA THR A 328 -7.16 9.68 10.68
C THR A 328 -6.88 8.22 11.00
N ALA A 329 -5.81 7.64 10.43
CA ALA A 329 -5.39 6.28 10.74
C ALA A 329 -5.14 6.10 12.25
N SER A 330 -5.54 4.95 12.77
CA SER A 330 -5.26 4.55 14.15
C SER A 330 -3.80 4.15 14.28
N ASP A 331 -3.02 4.89 15.06
CA ASP A 331 -1.59 4.65 15.26
C ASP A 331 -1.33 3.23 15.77
N LEU A 332 -0.45 2.51 15.11
CA LEU A 332 -0.02 1.16 15.46
C LEU A 332 1.51 1.09 15.52
N GLY A 333 2.01 0.18 16.34
CA GLY A 333 3.44 -0.02 16.47
C GLY A 333 4.13 1.08 17.28
N LYS A 334 5.15 1.69 16.71
CA LYS A 334 5.84 2.82 17.34
C LYS A 334 5.04 4.08 17.13
N SER A 335 4.88 4.89 18.18
CA SER A 335 4.08 6.11 18.11
C SER A 335 4.50 7.04 16.96
N GLY A 336 3.52 7.47 16.18
CA GLY A 336 3.68 8.22 14.96
C GLY A 336 3.97 7.31 13.75
N TYR A 337 4.46 7.90 12.67
CA TYR A 337 4.83 7.11 11.50
C TYR A 337 5.93 6.09 11.79
N ASP A 338 5.74 4.85 11.35
CA ASP A 338 6.78 3.82 11.37
C ASP A 338 6.80 2.98 10.07
N LEU A 339 7.89 2.23 9.86
CA LEU A 339 8.10 1.49 8.60
C LEU A 339 7.14 0.29 8.42
N PHE A 340 6.52 -0.19 9.50
CA PHE A 340 5.71 -1.41 9.51
C PHE A 340 4.23 -1.15 9.26
N TYR A 341 3.75 -0.01 9.76
CA TYR A 341 2.34 0.35 9.72
C TYR A 341 2.06 1.67 9.00
N GLY A 342 3.12 2.39 8.56
CA GLY A 342 2.97 3.73 8.02
C GLY A 342 2.42 4.70 9.08
N PHE A 343 1.34 5.39 8.75
CA PHE A 343 0.59 6.24 9.70
C PHE A 343 -0.35 5.44 10.62
N GLY A 344 -0.49 4.13 10.40
CA GLY A 344 -1.32 3.24 11.22
C GLY A 344 -2.38 2.48 10.43
N ALA A 345 -3.35 1.91 11.15
CA ALA A 345 -4.49 1.20 10.58
C ALA A 345 -5.56 2.17 10.08
N LEU A 346 -6.15 1.89 8.92
CA LEU A 346 -7.30 2.62 8.41
C LEU A 346 -8.42 2.69 9.46
N ASP A 347 -8.92 3.90 9.73
CA ASP A 347 -10.16 4.15 10.46
C ASP A 347 -11.15 4.84 9.52
N LEU A 348 -12.07 4.07 8.96
CA LEU A 348 -13.00 4.55 7.94
C LEU A 348 -13.98 5.58 8.51
N ALA A 349 -14.44 5.40 9.74
CA ALA A 349 -15.37 6.33 10.37
C ALA A 349 -14.71 7.68 10.66
N ALA A 350 -13.48 7.67 11.16
CA ALA A 350 -12.72 8.90 11.38
C ALA A 350 -12.42 9.61 10.04
N ALA A 351 -12.06 8.85 8.99
CA ALA A 351 -11.80 9.39 7.66
C ALA A 351 -13.05 10.08 7.08
N VAL A 352 -14.20 9.39 7.08
CA VAL A 352 -15.46 9.94 6.58
C VAL A 352 -15.86 11.20 7.34
N LYS A 353 -15.82 11.18 8.67
CA LYS A 353 -16.14 12.36 9.51
C LYS A 353 -15.24 13.56 9.23
N SER A 354 -14.01 13.32 8.80
CA SER A 354 -13.05 14.38 8.43
C SER A 354 -13.15 14.85 6.98
N ALA A 355 -13.96 14.21 6.14
CA ALA A 355 -14.05 14.55 4.71
C ALA A 355 -14.72 15.91 4.44
N GLU A 356 -15.61 16.35 5.32
CA GLU A 356 -16.33 17.65 5.21
C GLU A 356 -15.70 18.77 6.02
N ASP A 357 -14.74 18.45 6.89
CA ASP A 357 -14.13 19.51 7.70
C ASP A 357 -13.61 20.63 6.81
N ALA A 358 -13.99 21.85 7.14
CA ALA A 358 -13.51 23.02 6.44
C ALA A 358 -11.97 22.97 6.39
N TYR A 359 -11.40 23.23 5.22
CA TYR A 359 -9.96 23.28 5.05
C TYR A 359 -9.33 24.20 6.12
N ILE A 360 -8.60 23.59 7.03
CA ILE A 360 -7.88 24.32 8.08
C ILE A 360 -6.41 24.40 7.63
N GLU A 361 -6.03 25.60 7.26
CA GLU A 361 -4.71 25.90 6.73
C GLU A 361 -3.61 25.68 7.78
N MET A 362 -2.48 25.16 7.34
CA MET A 362 -1.27 25.10 8.17
C MET A 362 -0.72 26.51 8.36
N THR A 363 -0.51 26.91 9.62
CA THR A 363 -0.02 28.25 9.95
C THR A 363 1.42 28.26 10.44
N SER A 364 1.93 27.14 10.95
CA SER A 364 3.33 27.01 11.35
C SER A 364 3.81 25.56 11.37
N LEU A 365 5.13 25.39 11.26
CA LEU A 365 5.84 24.13 11.30
C LEU A 365 6.98 24.21 12.32
N GLU A 366 6.94 23.33 13.32
CA GLU A 366 8.08 23.06 14.20
C GLU A 366 8.75 21.76 13.73
N TYR A 367 10.06 21.72 13.69
CA TYR A 367 10.80 20.55 13.17
C TYR A 367 12.20 20.45 13.75
N SER A 368 12.80 19.25 13.64
CA SER A 368 14.20 19.01 13.99
C SER A 368 15.11 19.82 13.08
N LYS A 369 15.76 20.87 13.61
CA LYS A 369 16.64 21.74 12.81
C LYS A 369 17.99 21.11 12.49
N ASN A 370 18.44 20.16 13.32
CA ASN A 370 19.73 19.48 13.16
C ASN A 370 19.58 17.99 13.50
N LEU A 371 20.21 17.15 12.69
CA LEU A 371 20.32 15.71 12.91
C LEU A 371 21.79 15.30 12.77
N ASN A 372 22.21 14.34 13.59
CA ASN A 372 23.51 13.71 13.49
C ASN A 372 23.33 12.20 13.29
N LEU A 373 23.96 11.68 12.26
CA LEU A 373 23.91 10.27 11.86
C LEU A 373 25.32 9.77 11.62
N ASN A 374 25.53 8.48 11.73
CA ASN A 374 26.69 7.83 11.13
C ASN A 374 26.31 7.28 9.74
N VAL A 375 27.30 7.01 8.91
CA VAL A 375 27.07 6.30 7.65
C VAL A 375 26.35 4.98 7.93
N GLY A 376 25.24 4.72 7.22
CA GLY A 376 24.40 3.55 7.38
C GLY A 376 23.32 3.66 8.45
N GLU A 377 23.26 4.74 9.21
CA GLU A 377 22.19 5.00 10.17
C GLU A 377 21.04 5.77 9.53
N TYR A 378 19.84 5.62 10.12
CA TYR A 378 18.69 6.41 9.74
C TYR A 378 18.00 7.01 10.98
N THR A 379 17.35 8.13 10.79
CA THR A 379 16.49 8.77 11.79
C THR A 379 15.39 9.57 11.09
N GLN A 380 14.33 9.87 11.80
CA GLN A 380 13.22 10.65 11.26
C GLN A 380 13.33 12.12 11.69
N ILE A 381 13.10 13.03 10.76
CA ILE A 381 12.88 14.45 11.08
C ILE A 381 11.58 14.53 11.85
N GLN A 382 11.64 14.93 13.13
CA GLN A 382 10.43 15.15 13.93
C GLN A 382 9.78 16.46 13.49
N THR A 383 8.48 16.43 13.24
CA THR A 383 7.71 17.60 12.81
C THR A 383 6.46 17.76 13.64
N VAL A 384 6.08 19.01 13.94
CA VAL A 384 4.80 19.37 14.54
C VAL A 384 4.18 20.44 13.68
N ILE A 385 3.04 20.14 13.10
CA ILE A 385 2.27 21.05 12.27
C ILE A 385 1.17 21.70 13.11
N LEU A 386 1.00 23.00 12.97
CA LEU A 386 0.00 23.77 13.69
C LEU A 386 -0.92 24.54 12.72
N PRO A 387 -2.22 24.66 13.04
CA PRO A 387 -2.86 24.08 14.22
C PRO A 387 -2.95 22.55 14.12
N LYS A 388 -3.00 21.85 15.26
CA LYS A 388 -3.00 20.36 15.29
C LYS A 388 -4.17 19.72 14.56
N ASN A 389 -5.26 20.45 14.37
CA ASN A 389 -6.44 20.03 13.61
C ASN A 389 -6.40 20.46 12.14
N THR A 390 -5.25 20.88 11.60
CA THR A 390 -5.16 21.10 10.16
C THR A 390 -5.46 19.83 9.39
N ASN A 391 -6.22 19.94 8.32
CA ASN A 391 -6.57 18.80 7.45
C ASN A 391 -5.45 18.48 6.46
N ASN A 392 -4.38 19.24 6.48
CA ASN A 392 -3.25 18.99 5.61
C ASN A 392 -1.96 18.97 6.42
N LYS A 393 -1.41 17.80 6.59
CA LYS A 393 -0.19 17.53 7.37
C LYS A 393 0.92 16.93 6.53
N ILE A 394 0.77 16.87 5.20
CA ILE A 394 1.79 16.29 4.36
C ILE A 394 2.88 17.30 4.08
N LEU A 395 4.07 16.89 4.45
CA LEU A 395 5.31 17.57 4.13
C LEU A 395 6.06 16.79 3.06
N LYS A 396 6.73 17.50 2.18
CA LYS A 396 7.74 16.94 1.27
C LYS A 396 9.12 17.22 1.82
N PHE A 397 10.01 16.25 1.62
CA PHE A 397 11.38 16.30 2.06
C PHE A 397 12.30 16.08 0.85
N GLU A 398 13.27 16.93 0.64
CA GLU A 398 14.20 16.85 -0.47
C GLU A 398 15.63 17.05 0.01
N SER A 399 16.50 16.13 -0.33
CA SER A 399 17.93 16.25 0.00
C SER A 399 18.63 17.13 -1.03
N ALA A 400 19.40 18.10 -0.54
CA ALA A 400 20.25 18.93 -1.39
C ALA A 400 21.47 18.17 -1.97
N ASP A 401 21.82 17.01 -1.38
CA ASP A 401 22.91 16.14 -1.83
C ASP A 401 22.68 14.70 -1.35
N GLU A 402 22.07 13.90 -2.21
CA GLU A 402 21.79 12.49 -1.92
C GLU A 402 23.05 11.62 -1.79
N SER A 403 24.20 12.08 -2.25
CA SER A 403 25.46 11.38 -2.02
C SER A 403 25.93 11.45 -0.58
N VAL A 404 25.44 12.40 0.21
CA VAL A 404 25.71 12.55 1.66
C VAL A 404 24.61 11.94 2.48
N ALA A 405 23.35 12.28 2.22
CA ALA A 405 22.19 11.64 2.86
C ALA A 405 20.98 11.66 1.93
N THR A 406 20.23 10.57 1.91
CA THR A 406 18.91 10.49 1.27
C THR A 406 17.81 10.77 2.29
N VAL A 407 16.63 11.14 1.80
CA VAL A 407 15.43 11.32 2.64
C VAL A 407 14.23 10.73 1.92
N SER A 408 13.36 10.05 2.68
CA SER A 408 12.10 9.55 2.18
C SER A 408 11.01 10.61 2.19
N ASN A 409 9.89 10.33 1.51
CA ASN A 409 8.70 11.19 1.50
C ASN A 409 8.12 11.45 2.90
N ASN A 410 8.44 10.60 3.86
CA ASN A 410 7.97 10.70 5.24
C ASN A 410 9.02 11.29 6.20
N GLY A 411 10.11 11.86 5.65
CA GLY A 411 11.14 12.54 6.44
C GLY A 411 12.12 11.60 7.15
N VAL A 412 12.20 10.33 6.75
CA VAL A 412 13.26 9.42 7.24
C VAL A 412 14.55 9.70 6.49
N VAL A 413 15.57 10.14 7.20
CA VAL A 413 16.89 10.47 6.65
C VAL A 413 17.84 9.30 6.83
N PHE A 414 18.55 8.92 5.77
CA PHE A 414 19.57 7.88 5.77
C PHE A 414 20.95 8.45 5.43
N GLY A 415 21.95 8.18 6.27
CA GLY A 415 23.32 8.63 6.06
C GLY A 415 24.08 7.77 5.05
N VAL A 416 24.42 8.34 3.89
CA VAL A 416 25.09 7.66 2.78
C VAL A 416 26.60 7.75 2.86
N SER A 417 27.14 8.95 3.05
CA SER A 417 28.58 9.18 3.17
C SER A 417 28.89 10.34 4.13
N PRO A 418 30.10 10.41 4.68
CA PRO A 418 30.47 11.51 5.58
C PRO A 418 30.34 12.87 4.92
N GLY A 419 29.64 13.80 5.59
CA GLY A 419 29.43 15.15 5.07
C GLY A 419 28.36 15.90 5.85
N THR A 420 27.98 17.05 5.31
CA THR A 420 26.88 17.86 5.84
C THR A 420 25.97 18.22 4.68
N VAL A 421 24.68 17.96 4.82
CA VAL A 421 23.67 18.23 3.81
C VAL A 421 22.45 18.91 4.44
N LYS A 422 21.71 19.66 3.65
CA LYS A 422 20.42 20.23 4.03
C LYS A 422 19.29 19.41 3.44
N ILE A 423 18.31 19.07 4.25
CA ILE A 423 17.04 18.51 3.80
C ILE A 423 16.04 19.65 3.79
N LEU A 424 15.53 19.99 2.61
CA LEU A 424 14.47 20.98 2.44
C LEU A 424 13.14 20.36 2.86
N ILE A 425 12.29 21.13 3.56
CA ILE A 425 10.97 20.73 4.00
C ILE A 425 9.97 21.69 3.39
N THR A 426 8.99 21.18 2.65
CA THR A 426 7.92 21.97 2.03
C THR A 426 6.56 21.35 2.32
N ALA A 427 5.50 22.17 2.31
CA ALA A 427 4.14 21.64 2.35
C ALA A 427 3.73 21.19 0.95
N ASP A 428 3.26 19.96 0.81
CA ASP A 428 2.95 19.38 -0.52
C ASP A 428 1.86 20.15 -1.27
N PHE A 429 0.93 20.71 -0.55
CA PHE A 429 -0.28 21.34 -1.12
C PHE A 429 -0.26 22.86 -1.14
N ASP A 430 0.66 23.47 -0.42
CA ASP A 430 0.88 24.91 -0.42
C ASP A 430 2.35 25.21 -0.76
N PRO A 431 2.68 25.30 -2.06
CA PRO A 431 4.03 25.66 -2.48
C PRO A 431 4.48 27.03 -1.96
N SER A 432 3.57 27.85 -1.44
CA SER A 432 3.90 29.15 -0.83
C SER A 432 4.38 28.99 0.62
N PHE A 433 4.03 27.90 1.30
CA PHE A 433 4.50 27.59 2.65
C PHE A 433 5.90 26.95 2.61
N THR A 434 6.89 27.73 2.23
CA THR A 434 8.28 27.30 2.05
C THR A 434 9.24 27.95 3.02
N THR A 435 8.78 28.93 3.82
CA THR A 435 9.64 29.74 4.69
C THR A 435 8.97 29.96 6.05
N ASP A 436 9.82 30.15 7.07
CA ASP A 436 9.36 30.60 8.39
C ASP A 436 8.93 32.09 8.39
N ALA A 437 8.50 32.59 9.53
CA ALA A 437 8.06 33.99 9.69
C ALA A 437 9.15 35.02 9.35
N ASP A 438 10.41 34.62 9.36
CA ASP A 438 11.56 35.46 9.03
C ASP A 438 11.97 35.35 7.56
N GLY A 439 11.25 34.54 6.76
CA GLY A 439 11.51 34.32 5.34
C GLY A 439 12.62 33.32 5.05
N ASN A 440 13.05 32.51 6.04
CA ASN A 440 14.03 31.47 5.84
C ASN A 440 13.37 30.16 5.42
N PRO A 441 13.91 29.44 4.40
CA PRO A 441 13.40 28.13 4.04
C PRO A 441 13.46 27.16 5.21
N PHE A 442 12.43 26.31 5.33
CA PHE A 442 12.46 25.20 6.30
C PHE A 442 13.48 24.16 5.83
N TYR A 443 14.54 23.97 6.59
CA TYR A 443 15.48 22.90 6.31
C TYR A 443 16.10 22.32 7.57
N CYS A 444 16.26 21.01 7.57
CA CYS A 444 17.02 20.28 8.57
C CYS A 444 18.48 20.14 8.12
N SER A 445 19.42 20.54 8.95
CA SER A 445 20.85 20.33 8.70
C SER A 445 21.24 18.93 9.19
N VAL A 446 21.73 18.09 8.30
CA VAL A 446 22.12 16.72 8.61
C VAL A 446 23.65 16.61 8.52
N VAL A 447 24.26 16.17 9.61
CA VAL A 447 25.68 15.83 9.66
C VAL A 447 25.81 14.32 9.67
N VAL A 448 26.46 13.77 8.65
CA VAL A 448 26.78 12.36 8.57
C VAL A 448 28.25 12.18 8.95
N ALA A 449 28.50 11.51 10.06
CA ALA A 449 29.83 11.14 10.49
C ALA A 449 30.29 9.83 9.83
N PRO A 450 31.59 9.55 9.73
CA PRO A 450 32.08 8.25 9.31
C PRO A 450 31.43 7.16 10.19
N GLY A 451 30.97 6.08 9.55
CA GLY A 451 30.50 4.90 10.28
C GLY A 451 31.60 4.41 11.23
N ILE A 452 31.19 3.83 12.36
CA ILE A 452 32.16 3.17 13.25
C ILE A 452 32.65 1.94 12.49
N GLU A 453 33.89 2.00 11.97
CA GLU A 453 34.54 0.80 11.49
C GLU A 453 34.74 -0.12 12.70
N PRO A 454 34.35 -1.39 12.63
CA PRO A 454 34.65 -2.31 13.71
C PRO A 454 36.16 -2.42 13.83
N ASP A 455 36.68 -2.27 15.03
CA ASP A 455 38.08 -2.53 15.32
C ASP A 455 38.43 -3.95 14.84
N GLY A 456 39.11 -4.04 13.73
CA GLY A 456 39.40 -5.12 12.80
C GLY A 456 39.87 -6.47 13.35
N LYS A 457 39.24 -7.02 14.39
CA LYS A 457 39.38 -8.43 14.77
C LYS A 457 38.02 -9.01 15.14
N ILE A 458 37.41 -9.68 14.17
CA ILE A 458 36.41 -10.70 14.49
C ILE A 458 37.21 -11.85 15.12
N GLU A 459 37.15 -12.02 16.44
CA GLU A 459 37.67 -13.22 17.10
C GLU A 459 36.91 -14.43 16.55
N GLU A 460 37.63 -15.51 16.25
CA GLU A 460 37.17 -16.76 15.62
C GLU A 460 36.12 -17.56 16.43
N ASN A 461 35.43 -16.98 17.40
CA ASN A 461 34.46 -17.63 18.24
C ASN A 461 32.99 -17.35 17.90
N ILE A 462 32.68 -17.04 16.65
CA ILE A 462 31.31 -17.11 16.16
C ILE A 462 31.03 -18.60 15.89
N GLY A 463 30.39 -19.27 16.85
CA GLY A 463 29.98 -20.66 16.69
C GLY A 463 29.23 -20.87 15.40
N SER A 464 29.56 -21.90 14.66
CA SER A 464 29.03 -22.44 13.39
C SER A 464 27.85 -21.67 12.77
N ALA A 465 28.09 -20.44 12.32
CA ALA A 465 27.15 -19.70 11.52
C ALA A 465 27.28 -20.17 10.07
N THR A 466 26.26 -20.85 9.57
CA THR A 466 26.15 -21.15 8.13
C THR A 466 25.67 -19.89 7.42
N PHE A 467 26.51 -19.34 6.55
CA PHE A 467 26.22 -18.13 5.80
C PHE A 467 25.37 -18.43 4.55
N PRO A 468 24.40 -17.59 4.19
CA PRO A 468 23.73 -17.73 2.89
C PRO A 468 24.77 -17.56 1.76
N ARG A 469 24.78 -18.50 0.84
CA ARG A 469 25.72 -18.53 -0.28
C ARG A 469 25.26 -17.65 -1.43
N ASN A 470 26.22 -16.86 -1.93
CA ASN A 470 26.31 -16.26 -3.26
C ASN A 470 25.42 -15.07 -3.60
N THR A 471 26.04 -13.91 -3.48
CA THR A 471 25.96 -12.93 -4.56
C THR A 471 27.02 -13.28 -5.62
N SER A 472 26.77 -13.00 -6.90
CA SER A 472 27.64 -13.31 -8.04
C SER A 472 29.07 -12.75 -7.94
N ASN A 473 29.37 -11.97 -6.90
CA ASN A 473 30.64 -11.26 -6.66
C ASN A 473 31.41 -11.77 -5.43
N GLY A 474 31.00 -12.87 -4.80
CA GLY A 474 31.68 -13.39 -3.60
C GLY A 474 31.52 -12.51 -2.36
N GLU A 475 30.51 -11.67 -2.31
CA GLU A 475 30.12 -10.86 -1.14
C GLU A 475 29.15 -11.65 -0.27
N PHE A 476 29.29 -11.51 1.05
CA PHE A 476 28.39 -12.09 2.04
C PHE A 476 27.82 -10.96 2.87
N ALA A 477 26.54 -11.05 3.26
CA ALA A 477 25.97 -10.22 4.31
C ALA A 477 25.94 -11.01 5.62
N MET A 478 26.42 -10.41 6.69
CA MET A 478 26.39 -10.99 8.03
C MET A 478 25.64 -10.03 8.95
N TYR A 479 24.77 -10.59 9.80
CA TYR A 479 24.13 -9.82 10.85
C TYR A 479 24.84 -10.05 12.18
N ALA A 480 25.28 -8.98 12.80
CA ALA A 480 25.82 -8.98 14.15
C ALA A 480 25.56 -7.62 14.81
N ASP A 481 25.21 -7.65 16.10
CA ASP A 481 24.96 -6.46 16.94
C ASP A 481 23.92 -5.47 16.36
N GLY A 482 22.83 -5.98 15.76
CA GLY A 482 21.80 -5.13 15.17
C GLY A 482 22.20 -4.48 13.84
N LYS A 483 23.26 -4.96 13.21
CA LYS A 483 23.81 -4.39 11.96
C LYS A 483 24.01 -5.45 10.90
N ILE A 484 23.78 -5.09 9.65
CA ILE A 484 24.20 -5.91 8.49
C ILE A 484 25.62 -5.49 8.10
N TRP A 485 26.48 -6.46 7.98
CA TRP A 485 27.86 -6.31 7.57
C TRP A 485 28.06 -6.90 6.18
N SER A 486 28.77 -6.22 5.29
CA SER A 486 29.25 -6.80 4.04
C SER A 486 30.65 -7.37 4.27
N VAL A 487 30.82 -8.61 3.88
CA VAL A 487 32.09 -9.34 3.96
C VAL A 487 32.56 -9.62 2.54
N LYS A 488 33.70 -9.07 2.15
CA LYS A 488 34.33 -9.25 0.84
C LYS A 488 35.73 -9.83 0.99
N LYS A 489 36.18 -10.57 -0.04
CA LYS A 489 37.62 -10.81 -0.19
C LYS A 489 38.23 -9.73 -1.10
N ASN A 490 39.28 -9.08 -0.62
CA ASN A 490 40.04 -8.15 -1.43
C ASN A 490 40.84 -8.93 -2.51
N THR A 491 41.52 -8.18 -3.41
CA THR A 491 42.33 -8.75 -4.46
C THR A 491 43.53 -9.55 -3.94
N SER A 492 43.90 -9.42 -2.68
CA SER A 492 44.93 -10.19 -1.97
C SER A 492 44.41 -11.45 -1.30
N GLY A 493 43.07 -11.69 -1.36
CA GLY A 493 42.43 -12.83 -0.71
C GLY A 493 42.13 -12.64 0.77
N GLU A 494 42.39 -11.46 1.32
CA GLU A 494 42.05 -11.13 2.71
C GLU A 494 40.59 -10.80 2.85
N THR A 495 39.97 -11.20 3.98
CA THR A 495 38.58 -10.89 4.28
C THR A 495 38.46 -9.44 4.77
N VAL A 496 37.76 -8.60 4.04
CA VAL A 496 37.44 -7.24 4.41
C VAL A 496 36.00 -7.17 4.85
N VAL A 497 35.77 -6.73 6.07
CA VAL A 497 34.43 -6.53 6.64
C VAL A 497 34.14 -5.05 6.66
N SER A 498 33.05 -4.64 6.04
CA SER A 498 32.57 -3.25 6.07
C SER A 498 31.13 -3.22 6.57
N ALA A 499 30.78 -2.17 7.32
CA ALA A 499 29.39 -1.95 7.71
C ALA A 499 28.56 -1.74 6.45
N ALA A 500 27.73 -2.70 6.10
CA ALA A 500 26.93 -2.61 4.89
C ALA A 500 25.67 -1.79 5.12
N ARG A 501 25.08 -1.81 6.28
CA ARG A 501 23.94 -0.97 6.72
C ARG A 501 23.63 -1.29 8.18
N SER A 502 23.36 -0.30 9.02
CA SER A 502 22.61 -0.51 10.25
C SER A 502 21.13 -0.50 9.87
N VAL A 503 20.59 -1.62 9.56
CA VAL A 503 19.15 -1.76 9.45
C VAL A 503 18.69 -2.19 10.82
N GLY A 504 17.85 -1.40 11.46
CA GLY A 504 17.16 -1.81 12.68
C GLY A 504 16.15 -2.89 12.32
N LEU A 505 16.63 -4.07 11.94
CA LEU A 505 15.78 -5.22 11.70
C LEU A 505 15.38 -5.80 13.06
N PRO A 506 14.08 -6.11 13.27
CA PRO A 506 13.65 -6.85 14.45
C PRO A 506 14.42 -8.17 14.56
N TYR A 507 14.69 -8.61 15.78
CA TYR A 507 15.38 -9.87 16.07
C TYR A 507 14.75 -11.07 15.34
N GLU A 508 13.42 -11.09 15.24
CA GLU A 508 12.64 -12.13 14.58
C GLU A 508 12.89 -12.23 13.06
N PHE A 509 13.21 -11.12 12.40
CA PHE A 509 13.58 -11.14 10.98
C PHE A 509 14.96 -11.79 10.76
N CYS A 510 15.87 -11.55 11.67
CA CYS A 510 17.19 -12.15 11.62
C CYS A 510 17.10 -13.66 11.87
N GLU A 511 16.22 -14.08 12.77
CA GLU A 511 15.94 -15.49 13.04
C GLU A 511 15.25 -16.18 11.86
N TYR A 512 14.33 -15.50 11.19
CA TYR A 512 13.69 -15.99 9.96
C TYR A 512 14.68 -16.16 8.79
N LEU A 513 15.54 -15.18 8.53
CA LEU A 513 16.61 -15.30 7.54
C LEU A 513 17.58 -16.44 7.90
N TRP A 514 17.84 -16.62 9.16
CA TRP A 514 18.68 -17.71 9.67
C TRP A 514 18.06 -19.10 9.45
N GLN A 515 16.77 -19.25 9.73
CA GLN A 515 16.05 -20.53 9.60
C GLN A 515 15.78 -20.92 8.14
N ASN A 516 15.70 -19.96 7.22
CA ASN A 516 15.39 -20.20 5.79
C ASN A 516 16.60 -20.06 4.86
N ALA A 517 17.81 -19.89 5.39
CA ALA A 517 19.06 -19.78 4.61
C ALA A 517 19.75 -21.14 4.36
N SER A 518 19.07 -22.27 4.62
CA SER A 518 19.58 -23.65 4.42
C SER A 518 19.17 -24.24 3.07
#